data_17e8bbad47454df930a5fa670e29e447
#
_entry.id   17e8bbad47454df930a5fa670e29e447
#
_cell.length_a   1.000
_cell.length_b   1.000
_cell.length_c   1.000
_cell.angle_alpha   90.00
_cell.angle_beta   90.00
_cell.angle_gamma   90.00
#
_symmetry.space_group_name_H-M   'P 1'
#
loop_
_entity.id
_entity.type
_entity.pdbx_description
1 polymer ?
#
loop_
_entity_poly.entity_id
_entity_poly.type
_entity_poly.pdbx_seq_one_letter_code
_entity_poly.pdbx_strand_id
1 'polypeptide(L)'
;MKLGRTLVAGVALAAAVAAEAANRESPKPDWNTQDMPSQQGRIVLVTGGTSGMGYEDALALSRAGAEVIIAARNAERGQQTLQRIRQQMPDARVRFEAVDLADLASVRDLAERLEGRLSRLDVLINNAAIMAPPQRRTSADGFELQMATNYFGHFALTGLLMPLLRESEDGRVVSLSSIAAGRGALDFADLQSEQDYEPYGAYAQSKLAVLNWAFELQSRSDEAGWGIRSIATHPGVAVTELIERGPGLDSPFGEQWAQNRDDYHSAAQGAISTLYAATAPEAIGGAYYGPTGEDEKRGPLGFARTPGAASQRTDAEQLWQLSERLTGVTYP
;
A
#
# COMPACT_ATOMS: atom_id res chain seq x y z
N MET A 1 -4.85 31.08 30.81
CA MET A 1 -3.88 31.51 29.78
C MET A 1 -2.91 30.38 29.46
N LYS A 2 -3.37 29.26 28.84
CA LYS A 2 -2.54 28.10 28.43
C LYS A 2 -2.94 27.48 27.09
N LEU A 3 -3.84 28.13 26.30
CA LEU A 3 -4.27 27.59 24.99
C LEU A 3 -3.41 28.01 23.78
N GLY A 4 -2.42 28.87 23.96
CA GLY A 4 -1.64 29.44 22.83
C GLY A 4 -0.39 28.68 22.41
N ARG A 5 0.06 27.65 23.16
CA ARG A 5 1.34 26.97 22.89
C ARG A 5 1.24 25.72 22.01
N THR A 6 0.08 25.09 21.97
CA THR A 6 -0.11 23.81 21.23
C THR A 6 -0.33 24.01 19.72
N LEU A 7 -0.92 25.15 19.31
CA LEU A 7 -1.14 25.45 17.89
C LEU A 7 0.15 25.80 17.12
N VAL A 8 1.13 26.40 17.80
CA VAL A 8 2.40 26.82 17.14
C VAL A 8 3.33 25.64 16.87
N ALA A 9 3.27 24.58 17.70
CA ALA A 9 4.10 23.39 17.51
C ALA A 9 3.67 22.54 16.32
N GLY A 10 2.36 22.43 16.05
CA GLY A 10 1.82 21.63 14.93
C GLY A 10 2.14 22.21 13.54
N VAL A 11 2.14 23.55 13.41
CA VAL A 11 2.49 24.21 12.14
C VAL A 11 4.00 24.12 11.88
N ALA A 12 4.83 24.15 12.92
CA ALA A 12 6.27 24.04 12.79
C ALA A 12 6.72 22.62 12.37
N LEU A 13 6.01 21.56 12.80
CA LEU A 13 6.36 20.18 12.46
C LEU A 13 5.99 19.85 11.01
N ALA A 14 4.81 20.26 10.54
CA ALA A 14 4.42 20.09 9.14
C ALA A 14 5.32 20.89 8.18
N ALA A 15 5.75 22.09 8.59
CA ALA A 15 6.72 22.88 7.84
C ALA A 15 8.14 22.28 7.89
N ALA A 16 8.52 21.62 8.97
CA ALA A 16 9.81 20.94 9.10
C ALA A 16 9.87 19.69 8.21
N VAL A 17 8.80 18.87 8.18
CA VAL A 17 8.69 17.70 7.30
C VAL A 17 8.67 18.13 5.83
N ALA A 18 7.94 19.20 5.49
CA ALA A 18 7.93 19.75 4.13
C ALA A 18 9.28 20.40 3.75
N ALA A 19 9.96 21.08 4.68
CA ALA A 19 11.28 21.68 4.45
C ALA A 19 12.39 20.60 4.38
N GLU A 20 12.25 19.54 5.13
CA GLU A 20 13.16 18.38 5.09
C GLU A 20 12.97 17.59 3.79
N ALA A 21 11.72 17.45 3.28
CA ALA A 21 11.43 16.90 1.97
C ALA A 21 11.96 17.78 0.82
N ALA A 22 11.94 19.12 0.98
CA ALA A 22 12.47 20.05 -0.02
C ALA A 22 14.01 20.06 -0.13
N ASN A 23 14.71 19.55 0.90
CA ASN A 23 16.18 19.44 0.92
C ASN A 23 16.70 18.03 0.58
N ARG A 24 15.80 17.06 0.30
CA ARG A 24 16.17 15.68 0.00
C ARG A 24 16.27 15.48 -1.51
N GLU A 25 17.31 14.82 -1.94
CA GLU A 25 17.49 14.48 -3.36
C GLU A 25 16.31 13.61 -3.83
N SER A 26 15.71 14.01 -4.95
CA SER A 26 14.70 13.19 -5.63
C SER A 26 15.28 11.80 -5.95
N PRO A 27 14.45 10.75 -5.94
CA PRO A 27 14.88 9.44 -6.43
C PRO A 27 15.55 9.59 -7.79
N LYS A 28 16.55 8.74 -8.06
CA LYS A 28 17.15 8.63 -9.39
C LYS A 28 16.01 8.35 -10.40
N PRO A 29 15.76 9.23 -11.39
CA PRO A 29 14.57 9.12 -12.23
C PRO A 29 14.52 7.84 -13.08
N ASP A 30 15.68 7.29 -13.42
CA ASP A 30 15.85 6.04 -14.19
C ASP A 30 16.13 4.82 -13.29
N TRP A 31 15.87 4.95 -11.96
CA TRP A 31 16.00 3.82 -11.05
C TRP A 31 15.13 2.63 -11.50
N ASN A 32 15.70 1.46 -11.46
CA ASN A 32 15.06 0.23 -11.90
C ASN A 32 15.56 -0.96 -11.05
N THR A 33 15.09 -2.16 -11.36
CA THR A 33 15.43 -3.37 -10.59
C THR A 33 16.93 -3.75 -10.62
N GLN A 34 17.72 -3.20 -11.53
CA GLN A 34 19.18 -3.39 -11.56
C GLN A 34 19.89 -2.53 -10.51
N ASP A 35 19.27 -1.41 -10.11
CA ASP A 35 19.77 -0.53 -9.06
C ASP A 35 19.38 -1.06 -7.65
N MET A 36 18.50 -2.06 -7.59
CA MET A 36 18.02 -2.61 -6.32
C MET A 36 19.17 -3.30 -5.57
N PRO A 37 19.43 -2.91 -4.30
CA PRO A 37 20.46 -3.57 -3.51
C PRO A 37 20.08 -5.01 -3.19
N SER A 38 21.06 -5.84 -2.86
CA SER A 38 20.82 -7.21 -2.40
C SER A 38 19.81 -7.24 -1.27
N GLN A 39 18.82 -8.11 -1.39
CA GLN A 39 17.81 -8.36 -0.37
C GLN A 39 18.05 -9.68 0.38
N GLN A 40 19.27 -10.22 0.27
CA GLN A 40 19.63 -11.46 0.95
C GLN A 40 19.46 -11.33 2.46
N GLY A 41 18.76 -12.29 3.05
CA GLY A 41 18.47 -12.31 4.48
C GLY A 41 17.26 -11.49 4.91
N ARG A 42 16.64 -10.68 4.02
CA ARG A 42 15.40 -9.95 4.32
C ARG A 42 14.16 -10.82 4.08
N ILE A 43 13.17 -10.64 4.93
CA ILE A 43 11.86 -11.30 4.85
C ILE A 43 10.83 -10.25 4.40
N VAL A 44 10.16 -10.51 3.29
CA VAL A 44 9.20 -9.59 2.69
C VAL A 44 7.83 -10.25 2.56
N LEU A 45 6.78 -9.59 3.04
CA LEU A 45 5.39 -9.99 2.85
C LEU A 45 4.74 -9.10 1.79
N VAL A 46 4.17 -9.70 0.73
CA VAL A 46 3.46 -9.01 -0.34
C VAL A 46 2.01 -9.46 -0.37
N THR A 47 1.07 -8.56 -0.09
CA THR A 47 -0.35 -8.83 -0.26
C THR A 47 -0.76 -8.73 -1.74
N GLY A 48 -1.62 -9.64 -2.22
CA GLY A 48 -2.04 -9.63 -3.63
C GLY A 48 -0.95 -10.03 -4.62
N GLY A 49 0.08 -10.75 -4.18
CA GLY A 49 1.27 -11.11 -4.98
C GLY A 49 1.05 -12.20 -6.03
N THR A 50 -0.21 -12.56 -6.37
CA THR A 50 -0.50 -13.64 -7.33
C THR A 50 -0.70 -13.16 -8.78
N SER A 51 -0.75 -11.87 -9.01
CA SER A 51 -0.89 -11.27 -10.35
C SER A 51 -0.45 -9.80 -10.36
N GLY A 52 -0.37 -9.21 -11.55
CA GLY A 52 -0.09 -7.79 -11.72
C GLY A 52 1.18 -7.34 -11.02
N MET A 53 1.15 -6.16 -10.43
CA MET A 53 2.31 -5.55 -9.77
C MET A 53 2.83 -6.37 -8.60
N GLY A 54 1.94 -6.91 -7.75
CA GLY A 54 2.39 -7.72 -6.61
C GLY A 54 3.15 -9.00 -7.03
N TYR A 55 2.84 -9.57 -8.20
CA TYR A 55 3.65 -10.65 -8.76
C TYR A 55 5.04 -10.16 -9.20
N GLU A 56 5.11 -9.00 -9.84
CA GLU A 56 6.38 -8.39 -10.26
C GLU A 56 7.23 -7.98 -9.06
N ASP A 57 6.61 -7.45 -8.00
CA ASP A 57 7.27 -7.17 -6.72
C ASP A 57 7.88 -8.45 -6.14
N ALA A 58 7.08 -9.51 -6.02
CA ALA A 58 7.54 -10.80 -5.48
C ALA A 58 8.67 -11.40 -6.32
N LEU A 59 8.57 -11.32 -7.66
CA LEU A 59 9.57 -11.82 -8.58
C LEU A 59 10.89 -11.05 -8.48
N ALA A 60 10.84 -9.71 -8.47
CA ALA A 60 12.01 -8.87 -8.38
C ALA A 60 12.74 -9.01 -7.04
N LEU A 61 11.99 -9.02 -5.93
CA LEU A 61 12.53 -9.23 -4.58
C LEU A 61 13.16 -10.62 -4.43
N SER A 62 12.55 -11.66 -5.02
CA SER A 62 13.13 -13.00 -5.04
C SER A 62 14.44 -13.04 -5.83
N ARG A 63 14.53 -12.33 -6.97
CA ARG A 63 15.77 -12.19 -7.75
C ARG A 63 16.88 -11.49 -6.98
N ALA A 64 16.51 -10.53 -6.13
CA ALA A 64 17.45 -9.83 -5.25
C ALA A 64 17.86 -10.64 -3.99
N GLY A 65 17.28 -11.84 -3.81
CA GLY A 65 17.66 -12.78 -2.74
C GLY A 65 16.81 -12.73 -1.48
N ALA A 66 15.69 -12.00 -1.48
CA ALA A 66 14.76 -11.97 -0.35
C ALA A 66 14.06 -13.33 -0.14
N GLU A 67 13.65 -13.58 1.11
CA GLU A 67 12.60 -14.53 1.41
C GLU A 67 11.25 -13.82 1.22
N VAL A 68 10.43 -14.29 0.25
CA VAL A 68 9.18 -13.63 -0.11
C VAL A 68 7.98 -14.47 0.30
N ILE A 69 7.09 -13.85 1.07
CA ILE A 69 5.80 -14.43 1.46
C ILE A 69 4.74 -13.75 0.61
N ILE A 70 4.03 -14.52 -0.20
CA ILE A 70 2.92 -14.04 -1.01
C ILE A 70 1.63 -14.32 -0.26
N ALA A 71 0.89 -13.28 0.10
CA ALA A 71 -0.38 -13.40 0.79
C ALA A 71 -1.55 -13.04 -0.15
N ALA A 72 -2.50 -13.95 -0.34
CA ALA A 72 -3.67 -13.72 -1.19
C ALA A 72 -4.80 -14.74 -0.90
N ARG A 73 -6.00 -14.47 -1.43
CA ARG A 73 -7.19 -15.30 -1.16
C ARG A 73 -7.17 -16.67 -1.81
N ASN A 74 -6.69 -16.75 -3.04
CA ASN A 74 -6.79 -17.97 -3.85
C ASN A 74 -5.53 -18.81 -3.72
N ALA A 75 -5.64 -19.93 -2.99
CA ALA A 75 -4.52 -20.82 -2.72
C ALA A 75 -3.99 -21.51 -4.00
N GLU A 76 -4.87 -21.87 -4.95
CA GLU A 76 -4.46 -22.48 -6.21
C GLU A 76 -3.60 -21.51 -7.05
N ARG A 77 -4.06 -20.26 -7.23
CA ARG A 77 -3.26 -19.20 -7.87
C ARG A 77 -1.97 -18.95 -7.11
N GLY A 78 -2.00 -19.01 -5.78
CA GLY A 78 -0.81 -18.93 -4.95
C GLY A 78 0.22 -19.97 -5.33
N GLN A 79 -0.17 -21.25 -5.39
CA GLN A 79 0.72 -22.35 -5.76
C GLN A 79 1.24 -22.21 -7.21
N GLN A 80 0.37 -21.84 -8.15
CA GLN A 80 0.78 -21.56 -9.53
C GLN A 80 1.83 -20.44 -9.59
N THR A 81 1.65 -19.40 -8.77
CA THR A 81 2.61 -18.29 -8.68
C THR A 81 3.95 -18.74 -8.14
N LEU A 82 3.98 -19.55 -7.08
CA LEU A 82 5.22 -20.11 -6.57
C LEU A 82 5.95 -20.96 -7.63
N GLN A 83 5.19 -21.77 -8.39
CA GLN A 83 5.76 -22.57 -9.47
C GLN A 83 6.37 -21.67 -10.57
N ARG A 84 5.67 -20.63 -11.01
CA ARG A 84 6.16 -19.66 -12.00
C ARG A 84 7.46 -18.97 -11.56
N ILE A 85 7.56 -18.59 -10.29
CA ILE A 85 8.79 -17.98 -9.74
C ILE A 85 9.91 -19.01 -9.70
N ARG A 86 9.66 -20.23 -9.21
CA ARG A 86 10.67 -21.31 -9.13
C ARG A 86 11.12 -21.83 -10.49
N GLN A 87 10.29 -21.77 -11.51
CA GLN A 87 10.71 -22.07 -12.89
C GLN A 87 11.78 -21.10 -13.41
N GLN A 88 11.72 -19.84 -12.98
CA GLN A 88 12.72 -18.82 -13.32
C GLN A 88 13.93 -18.83 -12.37
N MET A 89 13.72 -19.24 -11.13
CA MET A 89 14.69 -19.24 -10.03
C MET A 89 14.45 -20.46 -9.14
N PRO A 90 15.06 -21.61 -9.44
CA PRO A 90 14.83 -22.85 -8.69
C PRO A 90 15.08 -22.72 -7.17
N ASP A 91 16.05 -21.88 -6.78
CA ASP A 91 16.45 -21.67 -5.39
C ASP A 91 15.70 -20.53 -4.70
N ALA A 92 14.67 -19.95 -5.34
CA ALA A 92 13.90 -18.85 -4.77
C ALA A 92 13.21 -19.28 -3.46
N ARG A 93 13.44 -18.51 -2.41
CA ARG A 93 12.80 -18.68 -1.10
C ARG A 93 11.44 -17.98 -1.12
N VAL A 94 10.46 -18.65 -1.71
CA VAL A 94 9.09 -18.14 -1.82
C VAL A 94 8.11 -19.09 -1.16
N ARG A 95 7.12 -18.53 -0.45
CA ARG A 95 6.02 -19.29 0.13
C ARG A 95 4.70 -18.52 -0.03
N PHE A 96 3.61 -19.21 0.09
CA PHE A 96 2.25 -18.67 0.00
C PHE A 96 1.56 -18.77 1.36
N GLU A 97 0.82 -17.74 1.73
CA GLU A 97 -0.09 -17.70 2.86
C GLU A 97 -1.49 -17.26 2.39
N ALA A 98 -2.51 -17.98 2.81
CA ALA A 98 -3.88 -17.62 2.49
C ALA A 98 -4.36 -16.49 3.40
N VAL A 99 -5.00 -15.46 2.81
CA VAL A 99 -5.67 -14.37 3.53
C VAL A 99 -6.77 -13.76 2.68
N ASP A 100 -7.92 -13.50 3.26
CA ASP A 100 -8.91 -12.56 2.73
C ASP A 100 -8.85 -11.26 3.55
N LEU A 101 -8.41 -10.18 2.91
CA LEU A 101 -8.32 -8.86 3.56
C LEU A 101 -9.70 -8.24 3.83
N ALA A 102 -10.76 -8.77 3.22
CA ALA A 102 -12.14 -8.40 3.52
C ALA A 102 -12.76 -9.23 4.65
N ASP A 103 -11.95 -9.95 5.42
CA ASP A 103 -12.34 -10.74 6.58
C ASP A 103 -11.28 -10.55 7.67
N LEU A 104 -11.62 -9.80 8.71
CA LEU A 104 -10.71 -9.49 9.81
C LEU A 104 -10.30 -10.74 10.61
N ALA A 105 -11.12 -11.80 10.65
CA ALA A 105 -10.73 -13.05 11.26
C ALA A 105 -9.61 -13.72 10.43
N SER A 106 -9.74 -13.75 9.10
CA SER A 106 -8.69 -14.25 8.20
C SER A 106 -7.39 -13.46 8.32
N VAL A 107 -7.48 -12.14 8.53
CA VAL A 107 -6.31 -11.27 8.76
C VAL A 107 -5.60 -11.62 10.07
N ARG A 108 -6.37 -11.84 11.17
CA ARG A 108 -5.81 -12.28 12.46
C ARG A 108 -5.13 -13.63 12.36
N ASP A 109 -5.79 -14.59 11.73
CA ASP A 109 -5.23 -15.92 11.50
C ASP A 109 -3.91 -15.89 10.73
N LEU A 110 -3.79 -15.02 9.71
CA LEU A 110 -2.53 -14.83 9.00
C LEU A 110 -1.45 -14.27 9.94
N ALA A 111 -1.75 -13.21 10.69
CA ALA A 111 -0.79 -12.59 11.60
C ALA A 111 -0.28 -13.60 12.64
N GLU A 112 -1.17 -14.37 13.29
CA GLU A 112 -0.82 -15.42 14.24
C GLU A 112 0.09 -16.50 13.63
N ARG A 113 -0.21 -16.94 12.40
CA ARG A 113 0.67 -17.92 11.71
C ARG A 113 2.05 -17.35 11.41
N LEU A 114 2.14 -16.06 11.08
CA LEU A 114 3.43 -15.41 10.81
C LEU A 114 4.21 -15.19 12.10
N GLU A 115 3.58 -14.71 13.16
CA GLU A 115 4.20 -14.54 14.49
C GLU A 115 4.73 -15.87 15.05
N GLY A 116 4.00 -16.96 14.84
CA GLY A 116 4.44 -18.30 15.27
C GLY A 116 5.61 -18.87 14.48
N ARG A 117 6.04 -18.25 13.37
CA ARG A 117 7.07 -18.77 12.45
C ARG A 117 8.24 -17.83 12.19
N LEU A 118 8.04 -16.53 12.37
CA LEU A 118 9.02 -15.51 12.07
C LEU A 118 9.55 -14.88 13.35
N SER A 119 10.84 -14.56 13.35
CA SER A 119 11.44 -13.72 14.39
C SER A 119 11.38 -12.22 14.04
N ARG A 120 11.20 -11.87 12.76
CA ARG A 120 11.04 -10.49 12.27
C ARG A 120 10.39 -10.48 10.91
N LEU A 121 9.92 -9.30 10.51
CA LEU A 121 9.47 -8.97 9.15
C LEU A 121 10.18 -7.69 8.72
N ASP A 122 10.93 -7.74 7.62
CA ASP A 122 11.71 -6.58 7.18
C ASP A 122 10.90 -5.62 6.29
N VAL A 123 9.99 -6.15 5.47
CA VAL A 123 9.12 -5.33 4.62
C VAL A 123 7.72 -5.91 4.53
N LEU A 124 6.71 -5.06 4.74
CA LEU A 124 5.33 -5.35 4.43
C LEU A 124 4.89 -4.49 3.24
N ILE A 125 4.50 -5.12 2.13
CA ILE A 125 3.96 -4.45 0.94
C ILE A 125 2.44 -4.66 0.90
N ASN A 126 1.69 -3.63 1.26
CA ASN A 126 0.24 -3.55 1.20
C ASN A 126 -0.20 -3.20 -0.23
N ASN A 127 -0.15 -4.20 -1.13
CA ASN A 127 -0.42 -4.04 -2.56
C ASN A 127 -1.83 -4.48 -2.97
N ALA A 128 -2.43 -5.46 -2.30
CA ALA A 128 -3.72 -6.00 -2.69
C ALA A 128 -4.80 -4.91 -2.79
N ALA A 129 -5.60 -4.95 -3.85
CA ALA A 129 -6.71 -4.02 -4.01
C ALA A 129 -7.82 -4.63 -4.90
N ILE A 130 -9.01 -4.08 -4.73
CA ILE A 130 -10.12 -4.18 -5.67
C ILE A 130 -10.52 -2.77 -6.12
N MET A 131 -11.13 -2.64 -7.28
CA MET A 131 -11.46 -1.35 -7.85
C MET A 131 -12.87 -1.36 -8.43
N ALA A 132 -13.68 -0.41 -8.00
CA ALA A 132 -14.94 -0.01 -8.61
C ALA A 132 -15.87 -1.18 -9.01
N PRO A 133 -16.18 -2.16 -8.13
CA PRO A 133 -17.22 -3.13 -8.43
C PRO A 133 -18.54 -2.39 -8.73
N PRO A 134 -19.32 -2.81 -9.76
CA PRO A 134 -20.48 -2.05 -10.21
C PRO A 134 -21.59 -1.86 -9.16
N GLN A 135 -21.62 -2.74 -8.16
CA GLN A 135 -22.59 -2.70 -7.08
C GLN A 135 -21.88 -2.67 -5.73
N ARG A 136 -22.46 -1.92 -4.78
CA ARG A 136 -22.01 -1.95 -3.40
C ARG A 136 -22.10 -3.37 -2.85
N ARG A 137 -21.01 -3.83 -2.25
CA ARG A 137 -20.91 -5.10 -1.56
C ARG A 137 -20.30 -4.88 -0.19
N THR A 138 -20.57 -5.78 0.74
CA THR A 138 -20.00 -5.75 2.09
C THR A 138 -19.04 -6.89 2.31
N SER A 139 -18.06 -6.67 3.16
CA SER A 139 -17.14 -7.66 3.71
C SER A 139 -17.83 -8.57 4.73
N ALA A 140 -17.12 -9.59 5.22
CA ALA A 140 -17.59 -10.45 6.30
C ALA A 140 -17.90 -9.66 7.59
N ASP A 141 -17.19 -8.55 7.83
CA ASP A 141 -17.35 -7.67 8.98
C ASP A 141 -18.38 -6.55 8.75
N GLY A 142 -19.06 -6.52 7.59
CA GLY A 142 -20.09 -5.54 7.25
C GLY A 142 -19.58 -4.23 6.64
N PHE A 143 -18.28 -4.08 6.37
CA PHE A 143 -17.70 -2.88 5.74
C PHE A 143 -17.95 -2.86 4.23
N GLU A 144 -17.96 -1.65 3.63
CA GLU A 144 -17.91 -1.53 2.18
C GLU A 144 -16.67 -2.27 1.65
N LEU A 145 -16.84 -3.05 0.58
CA LEU A 145 -15.86 -4.04 0.17
C LEU A 145 -14.52 -3.45 -0.25
N GLN A 146 -14.50 -2.24 -0.86
CA GLN A 146 -13.26 -1.57 -1.23
C GLN A 146 -12.56 -0.98 -0.01
N MET A 147 -13.29 -0.36 0.91
CA MET A 147 -12.76 0.10 2.19
C MET A 147 -12.22 -1.07 3.01
N ALA A 148 -12.94 -2.19 3.06
CA ALA A 148 -12.49 -3.40 3.74
C ALA A 148 -11.17 -3.93 3.17
N THR A 149 -11.14 -4.19 1.86
CA THR A 149 -10.00 -4.86 1.20
C THR A 149 -8.80 -3.94 1.07
N ASN A 150 -9.02 -2.69 0.61
CA ASN A 150 -7.92 -1.79 0.26
C ASN A 150 -7.32 -1.13 1.50
N TYR A 151 -8.14 -0.88 2.53
CA TYR A 151 -7.75 -0.10 3.68
C TYR A 151 -7.83 -0.87 5.01
N PHE A 152 -9.03 -1.23 5.53
CA PHE A 152 -9.16 -1.79 6.88
C PHE A 152 -8.40 -3.11 7.07
N GLY A 153 -8.41 -3.98 6.06
CA GLY A 153 -7.65 -5.23 6.11
C GLY A 153 -6.15 -5.00 6.21
N HIS A 154 -5.63 -4.02 5.48
CA HIS A 154 -4.21 -3.63 5.56
C HIS A 154 -3.87 -2.90 6.85
N PHE A 155 -4.76 -2.01 7.31
CA PHE A 155 -4.62 -1.39 8.63
C PHE A 155 -4.49 -2.45 9.72
N ALA A 156 -5.45 -3.39 9.77
CA ALA A 156 -5.43 -4.45 10.76
C ALA A 156 -4.20 -5.36 10.64
N LEU A 157 -3.85 -5.79 9.42
CA LEU A 157 -2.67 -6.63 9.17
C LEU A 157 -1.39 -5.96 9.64
N THR A 158 -1.21 -4.69 9.30
CA THR A 158 -0.02 -3.92 9.69
C THR A 158 0.06 -3.78 11.21
N GLY A 159 -1.04 -3.43 11.88
CA GLY A 159 -1.09 -3.29 13.35
C GLY A 159 -0.74 -4.61 14.06
N LEU A 160 -1.28 -5.73 13.58
CA LEU A 160 -1.00 -7.05 14.12
C LEU A 160 0.45 -7.49 13.87
N LEU A 161 1.07 -7.08 12.75
CA LEU A 161 2.46 -7.43 12.44
C LEU A 161 3.49 -6.42 13.00
N MET A 162 3.06 -5.38 13.71
CA MET A 162 3.98 -4.41 14.35
C MET A 162 5.06 -5.07 15.21
N PRO A 163 4.77 -6.12 16.02
CA PRO A 163 5.84 -6.79 16.79
C PRO A 163 6.96 -7.30 15.88
N LEU A 164 6.63 -7.96 14.77
CA LEU A 164 7.62 -8.47 13.81
C LEU A 164 8.36 -7.38 13.04
N LEU A 165 7.64 -6.31 12.65
CA LEU A 165 8.22 -5.19 11.91
C LEU A 165 9.24 -4.41 12.75
N ARG A 166 8.99 -4.28 14.04
CA ARG A 166 9.88 -3.56 14.98
C ARG A 166 11.16 -4.34 15.33
N GLU A 167 11.19 -5.66 15.12
CA GLU A 167 12.39 -6.48 15.27
C GLU A 167 13.36 -6.35 14.08
N SER A 168 12.97 -5.67 13.00
CA SER A 168 13.84 -5.39 11.87
C SER A 168 14.67 -4.11 12.11
N GLU A 169 15.95 -4.14 11.75
CA GLU A 169 16.81 -2.94 11.79
C GLU A 169 16.38 -1.86 10.80
N ASP A 170 15.63 -2.26 9.76
CA ASP A 170 15.10 -1.39 8.71
C ASP A 170 13.68 -1.84 8.32
N GLY A 171 12.79 -1.82 9.30
CA GLY A 171 11.38 -2.19 9.11
C GLY A 171 10.66 -1.22 8.19
N ARG A 172 9.98 -1.73 7.14
CA ARG A 172 9.27 -0.90 6.17
C ARG A 172 7.84 -1.37 5.95
N VAL A 173 6.91 -0.42 5.91
CA VAL A 173 5.54 -0.61 5.47
C VAL A 173 5.34 0.21 4.21
N VAL A 174 5.15 -0.46 3.07
CA VAL A 174 4.91 0.18 1.77
C VAL A 174 3.44 0.00 1.41
N SER A 175 2.71 1.09 1.32
CA SER A 175 1.26 1.07 1.07
C SER A 175 0.91 1.65 -0.30
N LEU A 176 0.26 0.83 -1.14
CA LEU A 176 -0.11 1.23 -2.49
C LEU A 176 -1.41 2.02 -2.49
N SER A 177 -1.29 3.34 -2.69
CA SER A 177 -2.38 4.24 -2.98
C SER A 177 -2.69 4.25 -4.51
N SER A 178 -3.11 5.37 -5.04
CA SER A 178 -3.46 5.55 -6.46
C SER A 178 -3.52 7.03 -6.79
N ILE A 179 -3.35 7.39 -8.07
CA ILE A 179 -3.72 8.72 -8.57
C ILE A 179 -5.21 9.05 -8.31
N ALA A 180 -6.05 8.04 -8.15
CA ALA A 180 -7.46 8.20 -7.79
C ALA A 180 -7.66 8.88 -6.42
N ALA A 181 -6.69 8.76 -5.49
CA ALA A 181 -6.73 9.44 -4.20
C ALA A 181 -6.90 10.96 -4.33
N GLY A 182 -6.38 11.55 -5.42
CA GLY A 182 -6.53 12.97 -5.72
C GLY A 182 -7.98 13.42 -6.01
N ARG A 183 -8.89 12.48 -6.25
CA ARG A 183 -10.33 12.72 -6.46
C ARG A 183 -11.18 12.23 -5.29
N GLY A 184 -10.57 11.61 -4.29
CA GLY A 184 -11.22 11.09 -3.09
C GLY A 184 -11.53 12.19 -2.08
N ALA A 185 -12.52 11.91 -1.25
CA ALA A 185 -12.80 12.65 -0.03
C ALA A 185 -13.08 11.63 1.08
N LEU A 186 -12.67 11.90 2.32
CA LEU A 186 -13.04 11.10 3.48
C LEU A 186 -14.37 11.60 4.01
N ASP A 187 -15.45 10.95 3.63
CA ASP A 187 -16.77 11.24 4.18
C ASP A 187 -16.99 10.43 5.46
N PHE A 188 -16.67 11.01 6.61
CA PHE A 188 -16.85 10.35 7.90
C PHE A 188 -18.32 10.12 8.29
N ALA A 189 -19.26 10.80 7.61
CA ALA A 189 -20.69 10.57 7.82
C ALA A 189 -21.19 9.35 7.04
N ASP A 190 -20.54 9.02 5.91
CA ASP A 190 -20.87 7.86 5.07
C ASP A 190 -19.62 7.14 4.53
N LEU A 191 -18.64 6.89 5.41
CA LEU A 191 -17.37 6.23 5.05
C LEU A 191 -17.58 4.84 4.42
N GLN A 192 -18.73 4.23 4.66
CA GLN A 192 -19.12 2.92 4.13
C GLN A 192 -19.97 3.02 2.86
N SER A 193 -20.20 4.22 2.32
CA SER A 193 -21.02 4.47 1.12
C SER A 193 -22.38 3.75 1.20
N GLU A 194 -23.07 3.88 2.33
CA GLU A 194 -24.37 3.24 2.55
C GLU A 194 -25.51 4.04 1.94
N GLN A 195 -25.34 5.38 1.87
CA GLN A 195 -26.35 6.30 1.37
C GLN A 195 -26.22 6.51 -0.16
N ASP A 196 -24.99 6.69 -0.64
CA ASP A 196 -24.71 6.95 -2.05
C ASP A 196 -23.42 6.22 -2.48
N TYR A 197 -23.62 5.08 -3.16
CA TYR A 197 -22.48 4.29 -3.66
C TYR A 197 -22.18 4.66 -5.11
N GLU A 198 -21.11 5.40 -5.33
CA GLU A 198 -20.49 5.58 -6.63
C GLU A 198 -19.21 4.72 -6.70
N PRO A 199 -19.15 3.72 -7.63
CA PRO A 199 -18.09 2.72 -7.62
C PRO A 199 -16.66 3.29 -7.60
N TYR A 200 -16.41 4.31 -8.44
CA TYR A 200 -15.09 4.94 -8.53
C TYR A 200 -14.83 5.90 -7.36
N GLY A 201 -15.86 6.58 -6.87
CA GLY A 201 -15.78 7.44 -5.67
C GLY A 201 -15.40 6.64 -4.43
N ALA A 202 -16.03 5.48 -4.22
CA ALA A 202 -15.68 4.58 -3.13
C ALA A 202 -14.24 4.04 -3.28
N TYR A 203 -13.79 3.73 -4.51
CA TYR A 203 -12.39 3.41 -4.77
C TYR A 203 -11.46 4.56 -4.42
N ALA A 204 -11.75 5.77 -4.90
CA ALA A 204 -10.93 6.96 -4.65
C ALA A 204 -10.85 7.28 -3.15
N GLN A 205 -11.96 7.17 -2.41
CA GLN A 205 -12.00 7.31 -0.96
C GLN A 205 -11.10 6.26 -0.27
N SER A 206 -11.20 4.98 -0.67
CA SER A 206 -10.37 3.93 -0.09
C SER A 206 -8.87 4.17 -0.30
N LYS A 207 -8.49 4.69 -1.47
CA LYS A 207 -7.09 5.00 -1.80
C LYS A 207 -6.59 6.28 -1.12
N LEU A 208 -7.47 7.24 -0.89
CA LEU A 208 -7.16 8.39 -0.04
C LEU A 208 -6.99 7.97 1.42
N ALA A 209 -7.82 7.05 1.93
CA ALA A 209 -7.66 6.49 3.27
C ALA A 209 -6.30 5.80 3.45
N VAL A 210 -5.87 5.00 2.47
CA VAL A 210 -4.52 4.38 2.46
C VAL A 210 -3.42 5.44 2.54
N LEU A 211 -3.54 6.53 1.80
CA LEU A 211 -2.51 7.59 1.77
C LEU A 211 -2.45 8.36 3.09
N ASN A 212 -3.61 8.76 3.64
CA ASN A 212 -3.69 9.41 4.95
C ASN A 212 -3.09 8.52 6.05
N TRP A 213 -3.47 7.25 6.04
CA TRP A 213 -2.96 6.29 7.02
C TRP A 213 -1.44 6.09 6.89
N ALA A 214 -0.90 5.99 5.68
CA ALA A 214 0.54 5.82 5.50
C ALA A 214 1.34 6.99 6.08
N PHE A 215 0.85 8.22 5.93
CA PHE A 215 1.48 9.41 6.53
C PHE A 215 1.33 9.43 8.06
N GLU A 216 0.14 9.12 8.57
CA GLU A 216 -0.10 9.06 10.01
C GLU A 216 0.72 7.96 10.68
N LEU A 217 0.88 6.79 10.02
CA LEU A 217 1.72 5.70 10.51
C LEU A 217 3.18 6.15 10.64
N GLN A 218 3.71 6.94 9.70
CA GLN A 218 5.06 7.50 9.83
C GLN A 218 5.15 8.47 11.00
N SER A 219 4.19 9.40 11.11
CA SER A 219 4.18 10.37 12.22
C SER A 219 4.20 9.67 13.58
N ARG A 220 3.37 8.64 13.74
CA ARG A 220 3.32 7.84 14.97
C ARG A 220 4.59 7.03 15.20
N SER A 221 5.16 6.47 14.12
CA SER A 221 6.44 5.77 14.22
C SER A 221 7.56 6.67 14.73
N ASP A 222 7.62 7.91 14.24
CA ASP A 222 8.61 8.91 14.67
C ASP A 222 8.36 9.36 16.10
N GLU A 223 7.11 9.66 16.45
CA GLU A 223 6.72 10.12 17.79
C GLU A 223 6.95 9.05 18.87
N ALA A 224 6.67 7.79 18.56
CA ALA A 224 6.79 6.67 19.51
C ALA A 224 8.12 5.90 19.41
N GLY A 225 8.98 6.26 18.44
CA GLY A 225 10.28 5.60 18.26
C GLY A 225 10.16 4.13 17.83
N TRP A 226 9.18 3.81 16.96
CA TRP A 226 9.01 2.42 16.50
C TRP A 226 10.11 1.94 15.56
N GLY A 227 10.85 2.88 14.93
CA GLY A 227 11.93 2.55 14.00
C GLY A 227 11.44 2.05 12.63
N ILE A 228 10.16 2.24 12.30
CA ILE A 228 9.54 1.79 11.06
C ILE A 228 9.42 2.95 10.09
N ARG A 229 9.78 2.70 8.83
CA ARG A 229 9.50 3.61 7.72
C ARG A 229 8.18 3.24 7.04
N SER A 230 7.17 4.10 7.15
CA SER A 230 5.92 3.99 6.39
C SER A 230 6.01 4.85 5.14
N ILE A 231 5.83 4.24 3.97
CA ILE A 231 6.03 4.87 2.67
C ILE A 231 4.82 4.58 1.80
N ALA A 232 4.25 5.63 1.21
CA ALA A 232 3.18 5.49 0.26
C ALA A 232 3.72 5.43 -1.18
N THR A 233 3.03 4.70 -2.06
CA THR A 233 3.36 4.63 -3.49
C THR A 233 2.11 4.61 -4.34
N HIS A 234 2.25 4.99 -5.62
CA HIS A 234 1.29 4.67 -6.65
C HIS A 234 1.98 4.29 -7.97
N PRO A 235 1.36 3.44 -8.79
CA PRO A 235 1.97 2.92 -10.02
C PRO A 235 1.75 3.81 -11.25
N GLY A 236 1.05 4.94 -11.10
CA GLY A 236 0.39 5.58 -12.22
C GLY A 236 -0.79 4.75 -12.73
N VAL A 237 -0.88 4.55 -14.04
CA VAL A 237 -1.81 3.59 -14.65
C VAL A 237 -1.00 2.40 -15.17
N ALA A 238 -1.26 1.22 -14.63
CA ALA A 238 -0.55 0.00 -15.00
C ALA A 238 -1.52 -1.04 -15.57
N VAL A 239 -1.08 -1.76 -16.59
CA VAL A 239 -1.83 -2.85 -17.22
C VAL A 239 -1.81 -4.06 -16.30
N THR A 240 -2.92 -4.28 -15.59
CA THR A 240 -3.14 -5.39 -14.66
C THR A 240 -4.57 -5.90 -14.78
N GLU A 241 -4.87 -7.02 -14.13
CA GLU A 241 -6.24 -7.57 -14.09
C GLU A 241 -7.21 -6.78 -13.19
N LEU A 242 -6.78 -5.65 -12.60
CA LEU A 242 -7.58 -4.86 -11.67
C LEU A 242 -8.86 -4.31 -12.31
N ILE A 243 -8.76 -3.81 -13.54
CA ILE A 243 -9.89 -3.27 -14.32
C ILE A 243 -10.84 -4.39 -14.73
N GLU A 244 -10.31 -5.50 -15.25
CA GLU A 244 -11.10 -6.65 -15.68
C GLU A 244 -11.92 -7.24 -14.54
N ARG A 245 -11.34 -7.30 -13.33
CA ARG A 245 -11.98 -7.86 -12.13
C ARG A 245 -12.84 -6.87 -11.35
N GLY A 246 -12.70 -5.60 -11.62
CA GLY A 246 -13.43 -4.52 -10.96
C GLY A 246 -14.60 -4.03 -11.80
N PRO A 247 -14.46 -2.88 -12.49
CA PRO A 247 -15.53 -2.32 -13.31
C PRO A 247 -15.90 -3.19 -14.51
N GLY A 248 -14.98 -4.08 -14.96
CA GLY A 248 -15.14 -4.87 -16.18
C GLY A 248 -14.69 -4.12 -17.44
N LEU A 249 -14.28 -4.89 -18.45
CA LEU A 249 -13.84 -4.31 -19.74
C LEU A 249 -14.99 -3.69 -20.54
N ASP A 250 -16.21 -4.18 -20.33
CA ASP A 250 -17.44 -3.68 -21.00
C ASP A 250 -18.02 -2.42 -20.33
N SER A 251 -17.41 -1.93 -19.26
CA SER A 251 -17.78 -0.65 -18.64
C SER A 251 -17.20 0.52 -19.44
N PRO A 252 -17.81 1.73 -19.39
CA PRO A 252 -17.23 2.91 -20.04
C PRO A 252 -15.78 3.19 -19.62
N PHE A 253 -15.45 2.91 -18.35
CA PHE A 253 -14.10 3.02 -17.84
C PHE A 253 -13.16 1.93 -18.42
N GLY A 254 -13.64 0.69 -18.50
CA GLY A 254 -12.90 -0.45 -19.08
C GLY A 254 -12.65 -0.28 -20.57
N GLU A 255 -13.63 0.21 -21.33
CA GLU A 255 -13.50 0.53 -22.76
C GLU A 255 -12.44 1.62 -22.99
N GLN A 256 -12.50 2.71 -22.23
CA GLN A 256 -11.49 3.78 -22.30
C GLN A 256 -10.10 3.27 -21.93
N TRP A 257 -9.99 2.43 -20.87
CA TRP A 257 -8.74 1.83 -20.48
C TRP A 257 -8.17 0.91 -21.57
N ALA A 258 -9.02 0.08 -22.21
CA ALA A 258 -8.60 -0.82 -23.28
C ALA A 258 -8.09 -0.07 -24.51
N GLN A 259 -8.72 1.07 -24.87
CA GLN A 259 -8.29 1.92 -25.98
C GLN A 259 -6.92 2.57 -25.77
N ASN A 260 -6.55 2.84 -24.52
CA ASN A 260 -5.29 3.52 -24.18
C ASN A 260 -4.25 2.56 -23.56
N ARG A 261 -4.48 1.25 -23.65
CA ARG A 261 -3.68 0.23 -22.95
C ARG A 261 -2.19 0.31 -23.27
N ASP A 262 -1.85 0.58 -24.51
CA ASP A 262 -0.45 0.65 -24.98
C ASP A 262 0.28 1.90 -24.47
N ASP A 263 -0.46 2.89 -23.98
CA ASP A 263 0.08 4.11 -23.38
C ASP A 263 0.35 3.97 -21.88
N TYR A 264 -0.03 2.87 -21.26
CA TYR A 264 0.11 2.65 -19.81
C TYR A 264 1.34 1.83 -19.47
N HIS A 265 1.75 1.89 -18.21
CA HIS A 265 2.84 1.07 -17.71
C HIS A 265 2.49 -0.43 -17.80
N SER A 266 3.49 -1.27 -18.13
CA SER A 266 3.39 -2.69 -17.79
C SER A 266 3.32 -2.87 -16.27
N ALA A 267 2.88 -4.05 -15.81
CA ALA A 267 2.88 -4.36 -14.38
C ALA A 267 4.28 -4.22 -13.74
N ALA A 268 5.33 -4.61 -14.46
CA ALA A 268 6.71 -4.48 -14.01
C ALA A 268 7.15 -3.01 -13.88
N GLN A 269 6.74 -2.14 -14.80
CA GLN A 269 7.01 -0.71 -14.71
C GLN A 269 6.21 -0.07 -13.57
N GLY A 270 4.95 -0.48 -13.36
CA GLY A 270 4.12 -0.01 -12.25
C GLY A 270 4.67 -0.42 -10.88
N ALA A 271 5.41 -1.52 -10.78
CA ALA A 271 6.03 -1.98 -9.54
C ALA A 271 7.27 -1.16 -9.11
N ILE A 272 7.85 -0.34 -9.98
CA ILE A 272 9.11 0.37 -9.72
C ILE A 272 9.04 1.26 -8.47
N SER A 273 7.97 2.03 -8.29
CA SER A 273 7.82 2.90 -7.10
C SER A 273 7.72 2.09 -5.81
N THR A 274 7.04 0.94 -5.85
CA THR A 274 6.93 0.02 -4.72
C THR A 274 8.28 -0.62 -4.39
N LEU A 275 8.99 -1.12 -5.39
CA LEU A 275 10.31 -1.73 -5.22
C LEU A 275 11.33 -0.73 -4.69
N TYR A 276 11.31 0.51 -5.20
CA TYR A 276 12.14 1.59 -4.66
C TYR A 276 11.85 1.84 -3.18
N ALA A 277 10.58 2.06 -2.83
CA ALA A 277 10.17 2.29 -1.43
C ALA A 277 10.57 1.12 -0.50
N ALA A 278 10.45 -0.12 -1.00
CA ALA A 278 10.74 -1.33 -0.24
C ALA A 278 12.24 -1.57 -0.04
N THR A 279 13.12 -1.11 -0.97
CA THR A 279 14.50 -1.60 -1.02
C THR A 279 15.56 -0.52 -1.07
N ALA A 280 15.29 0.66 -1.64
CA ALA A 280 16.30 1.69 -1.77
C ALA A 280 16.69 2.27 -0.39
N PRO A 281 17.98 2.36 -0.07
CA PRO A 281 18.42 2.95 1.20
C PRO A 281 17.98 4.39 1.38
N GLU A 282 17.85 5.13 0.27
CA GLU A 282 17.47 6.54 0.20
C GLU A 282 15.96 6.74 0.32
N ALA A 283 15.14 5.68 0.24
CA ALA A 283 13.70 5.80 0.36
C ALA A 283 13.30 6.32 1.74
N ILE A 284 12.45 7.33 1.76
CA ILE A 284 12.18 8.17 2.92
C ILE A 284 10.85 7.78 3.55
N GLY A 285 10.83 7.61 4.88
CA GLY A 285 9.58 7.48 5.64
C GLY A 285 8.70 8.72 5.48
N GLY A 286 7.39 8.54 5.33
CA GLY A 286 6.43 9.61 5.07
C GLY A 286 6.43 10.15 3.63
N ALA A 287 7.26 9.59 2.73
CA ALA A 287 7.22 9.97 1.33
C ALA A 287 6.07 9.29 0.56
N TYR A 288 5.68 9.93 -0.55
CA TYR A 288 4.78 9.38 -1.55
C TYR A 288 5.50 9.33 -2.89
N TYR A 289 5.74 8.11 -3.41
CA TYR A 289 6.47 7.90 -4.66
C TYR A 289 5.54 7.42 -5.78
N GLY A 290 5.83 7.86 -6.98
CA GLY A 290 5.13 7.46 -8.19
C GLY A 290 5.83 7.94 -9.45
N PRO A 291 5.25 7.68 -10.63
CA PRO A 291 5.73 8.28 -11.87
C PRO A 291 5.41 9.77 -11.91
N THR A 292 6.34 10.57 -12.47
CA THR A 292 6.27 12.05 -12.48
C THR A 292 5.99 12.64 -13.87
N GLY A 293 5.57 11.82 -14.83
CA GLY A 293 5.17 12.31 -16.14
C GLY A 293 3.79 12.96 -16.12
N GLU A 294 3.21 13.16 -17.30
CA GLU A 294 1.92 13.84 -17.47
C GLU A 294 0.82 13.15 -16.66
N ASP A 295 0.11 13.92 -15.85
CA ASP A 295 -0.94 13.45 -14.92
C ASP A 295 -0.51 12.30 -14.01
N GLU A 296 0.80 12.08 -13.84
CA GLU A 296 1.37 10.96 -13.08
C GLU A 296 0.89 9.57 -13.54
N LYS A 297 0.38 9.48 -14.78
CA LYS A 297 -0.08 8.20 -15.36
C LYS A 297 1.06 7.27 -15.69
N ARG A 298 2.19 7.84 -16.11
CA ARG A 298 3.45 7.15 -16.43
C ARG A 298 4.64 8.11 -16.29
N GLY A 299 5.85 7.61 -16.45
CA GLY A 299 7.05 8.44 -16.46
C GLY A 299 8.11 7.94 -15.49
N PRO A 300 9.18 8.73 -15.31
CA PRO A 300 10.26 8.41 -14.39
C PRO A 300 9.78 8.41 -12.93
N LEU A 301 10.50 7.66 -12.10
CA LEU A 301 10.28 7.64 -10.65
C LEU A 301 10.56 9.01 -10.02
N GLY A 302 9.72 9.42 -9.09
CA GLY A 302 9.94 10.63 -8.29
C GLY A 302 8.96 10.77 -7.14
N PHE A 303 8.93 11.94 -6.51
CA PHE A 303 7.90 12.26 -5.53
C PHE A 303 6.57 12.53 -6.25
N ALA A 304 5.55 11.80 -5.86
CA ALA A 304 4.20 11.98 -6.35
C ALA A 304 3.52 13.20 -5.72
N ARG A 305 2.54 13.78 -6.40
CA ARG A 305 1.75 14.88 -5.87
C ARG A 305 0.87 14.39 -4.72
N THR A 306 1.04 15.00 -3.57
CA THR A 306 0.19 14.72 -2.42
C THR A 306 -1.11 15.51 -2.54
N PRO A 307 -2.28 14.86 -2.62
CA PRO A 307 -3.56 15.56 -2.59
C PRO A 307 -3.73 16.37 -1.31
N GLY A 308 -4.34 17.58 -1.39
CA GLY A 308 -4.57 18.40 -0.22
C GLY A 308 -5.37 17.71 0.89
N ALA A 309 -6.31 16.85 0.51
CA ALA A 309 -7.07 16.02 1.45
C ALA A 309 -6.22 14.97 2.21
N ALA A 310 -5.07 14.57 1.67
CA ALA A 310 -4.15 13.66 2.34
C ALA A 310 -3.19 14.36 3.31
N SER A 311 -3.19 15.70 3.34
CA SER A 311 -2.31 16.50 4.21
C SER A 311 -3.02 17.04 5.46
N GLN A 312 -4.28 16.68 5.67
CA GLN A 312 -5.06 17.16 6.80
C GLN A 312 -4.89 16.23 8.00
N ARG A 313 -4.10 16.67 8.97
CA ARG A 313 -3.81 15.88 10.18
C ARG A 313 -5.06 15.50 10.97
N THR A 314 -6.06 16.37 11.03
CA THR A 314 -7.32 16.08 11.71
C THR A 314 -8.06 14.89 11.10
N ASP A 315 -8.07 14.79 9.78
CA ASP A 315 -8.72 13.69 9.06
C ASP A 315 -7.94 12.38 9.26
N ALA A 316 -6.61 12.45 9.25
CA ALA A 316 -5.75 11.30 9.49
C ALA A 316 -5.90 10.74 10.91
N GLU A 317 -5.92 11.62 11.92
CA GLU A 317 -6.16 11.26 13.33
C GLU A 317 -7.57 10.66 13.54
N GLN A 318 -8.59 11.27 12.94
CA GLN A 318 -9.97 10.78 13.01
C GLN A 318 -10.11 9.41 12.33
N LEU A 319 -9.53 9.25 11.14
CA LEU A 319 -9.53 7.99 10.41
C LEU A 319 -8.82 6.89 11.21
N TRP A 320 -7.67 7.19 11.81
CA TRP A 320 -6.93 6.26 12.66
C TRP A 320 -7.77 5.75 13.83
N GLN A 321 -8.32 6.67 14.63
CA GLN A 321 -9.15 6.32 15.78
C GLN A 321 -10.39 5.51 15.38
N LEU A 322 -11.01 5.86 14.25
CA LEU A 322 -12.15 5.11 13.71
C LEU A 322 -11.72 3.70 13.30
N SER A 323 -10.57 3.57 12.65
CA SER A 323 -10.05 2.29 12.19
C SER A 323 -9.71 1.35 13.34
N GLU A 324 -9.09 1.85 14.42
CA GLU A 324 -8.85 1.05 15.63
C GLU A 324 -10.17 0.52 16.22
N ARG A 325 -11.19 1.38 16.30
CA ARG A 325 -12.51 0.95 16.82
C ARG A 325 -13.18 -0.08 15.91
N LEU A 326 -13.16 0.13 14.60
CA LEU A 326 -13.84 -0.74 13.64
C LEU A 326 -13.13 -2.09 13.46
N THR A 327 -11.81 -2.09 13.43
CA THR A 327 -11.03 -3.32 13.23
C THR A 327 -10.77 -4.06 14.55
N GLY A 328 -10.88 -3.37 15.69
CA GLY A 328 -10.47 -3.89 17.00
C GLY A 328 -8.96 -4.14 17.10
N VAL A 329 -8.16 -3.50 16.24
CA VAL A 329 -6.69 -3.58 16.25
C VAL A 329 -6.14 -2.22 16.65
N THR A 330 -5.35 -2.21 17.71
CA THR A 330 -4.61 -1.02 18.18
C THR A 330 -3.14 -1.19 17.89
N TYR A 331 -2.47 -0.08 17.60
CA TYR A 331 -1.03 -0.06 17.44
C TYR A 331 -0.34 0.17 18.79
N PRO A 332 0.96 -0.22 18.95
CA PRO A 332 1.69 -0.11 20.22
C PRO A 332 1.74 1.29 20.81
#